data_68032280229d71d868944405fabb7713
#
_entry.id   68032280229d71d868944405fabb7713
#
_cell.length_a   1.000
_cell.length_b   1.000
_cell.length_c   1.000
_cell.angle_alpha   90.00
_cell.angle_beta   90.00
_cell.angle_gamma   90.00
#
_symmetry.space_group_name_H-M   'P 1'
#
loop_
_entity.id
_entity.type
_entity.pdbx_description
1 polymer ?
#
loop_
_entity_poly.entity_id
_entity_poly.type
_entity_poly.pdbx_seq_one_letter_code
_entity_poly.pdbx_strand_id
1 'polypeptide(L)'
;MLNIVLIEPEIPNNTGNIGRLCVGTESRLHLIHPFGFQITDKNVKRSGLDYWVHLDWKEYQSVEEWMTQIPDLSRVFLMSSHAQKSYYENQFQDGDWIVFGKESVGLSQEILQKFPNHLKIPISPLVRSYNLANACAFVIGEAKRQLIK
;
A
#
# COMPACT_ATOMS: atom_id res chain seq x y z
N MET A 1 -11.32 -2.16 9.15
CA MET A 1 -9.86 -2.27 9.01
C MET A 1 -9.47 -2.01 7.56
N LEU A 2 -8.51 -1.13 7.34
CA LEU A 2 -8.00 -0.86 6.00
C LEU A 2 -7.09 -2.01 5.54
N ASN A 3 -7.05 -2.23 4.22
CA ASN A 3 -6.17 -3.19 3.59
C ASN A 3 -5.12 -2.45 2.78
N ILE A 4 -3.86 -2.56 3.16
CA ILE A 4 -2.74 -1.93 2.49
C ILE A 4 -2.03 -2.97 1.66
N VAL A 5 -1.84 -2.69 0.37
CA VAL A 5 -1.30 -3.65 -0.58
C VAL A 5 -0.02 -3.10 -1.21
N LEU A 6 1.05 -3.88 -1.16
CA LEU A 6 2.30 -3.59 -1.85
C LEU A 6 2.49 -4.61 -2.96
N ILE A 7 2.53 -4.14 -4.20
CA ILE A 7 2.75 -5.02 -5.35
C ILE A 7 4.22 -5.00 -5.73
N GLU A 8 4.86 -6.15 -5.63
CA GLU A 8 6.27 -6.36 -5.99
C GLU A 8 7.21 -5.35 -5.30
N PRO A 9 7.14 -5.20 -3.96
CA PRO A 9 8.03 -4.27 -3.26
C PRO A 9 9.49 -4.66 -3.47
N GLU A 10 10.36 -3.65 -3.57
CA GLU A 10 11.77 -3.84 -3.90
C GLU A 10 12.70 -3.63 -2.70
N ILE A 11 12.32 -2.76 -1.78
CA ILE A 11 13.19 -2.32 -0.68
C ILE A 11 12.69 -2.86 0.65
N PRO A 12 13.42 -3.82 1.28
CA PRO A 12 12.97 -4.45 2.53
C PRO A 12 12.70 -3.45 3.66
N ASN A 13 13.51 -2.40 3.76
CA ASN A 13 13.35 -1.39 4.80
C ASN A 13 12.01 -0.65 4.67
N ASN A 14 11.58 -0.35 3.46
CA ASN A 14 10.26 0.26 3.23
C ASN A 14 9.14 -0.68 3.67
N THR A 15 9.22 -1.94 3.30
CA THR A 15 8.23 -2.95 3.72
C THR A 15 8.18 -3.07 5.24
N GLY A 16 9.32 -3.08 5.91
CA GLY A 16 9.37 -3.11 7.38
C GLY A 16 8.72 -1.88 8.01
N ASN A 17 9.02 -0.69 7.50
CA ASN A 17 8.41 0.55 8.00
C ASN A 17 6.91 0.60 7.76
N ILE A 18 6.46 0.11 6.61
CA ILE A 18 5.02 0.04 6.29
C ILE A 18 4.33 -0.98 7.20
N GLY A 19 4.98 -2.10 7.52
CA GLY A 19 4.46 -3.05 8.50
C GLY A 19 4.24 -2.40 9.86
N ARG A 20 5.22 -1.61 10.33
CA ARG A 20 5.09 -0.86 11.57
C ARG A 20 3.91 0.13 11.52
N LEU A 21 3.76 0.82 10.40
CA LEU A 21 2.65 1.75 10.18
C LEU A 21 1.30 1.01 10.23
N CYS A 22 1.22 -0.17 9.62
CA CYS A 22 0.00 -0.96 9.62
C CYS A 22 -0.39 -1.43 11.03
N VAL A 23 0.58 -1.82 11.85
CA VAL A 23 0.31 -2.15 13.25
C VAL A 23 -0.22 -0.93 13.99
N GLY A 24 0.44 0.21 13.82
CA GLY A 24 0.05 1.45 14.51
C GLY A 24 -1.32 1.99 14.10
N THR A 25 -1.73 1.72 12.88
CA THR A 25 -3.02 2.19 12.35
C THR A 25 -4.11 1.11 12.34
N GLU A 26 -3.80 -0.05 12.87
CA GLU A 26 -4.70 -1.22 12.88
C GLU A 26 -5.17 -1.58 11.48
N SER A 27 -4.22 -1.61 10.53
CA SER A 27 -4.45 -1.97 9.13
C SER A 27 -3.83 -3.33 8.83
N ARG A 28 -4.35 -4.02 7.82
CA ARG A 28 -3.81 -5.28 7.34
C ARG A 28 -2.86 -5.03 6.18
N LEU A 29 -1.72 -5.72 6.16
CA LEU A 29 -0.73 -5.62 5.08
C LEU A 29 -0.82 -6.82 4.15
N HIS A 30 -0.86 -6.55 2.85
CA HIS A 30 -0.85 -7.56 1.80
C HIS A 30 0.38 -7.35 0.92
N LEU A 31 1.17 -8.41 0.72
CA LEU A 31 2.38 -8.35 -0.09
C LEU A 31 2.24 -9.29 -1.29
N ILE A 32 2.47 -8.76 -2.48
CA ILE A 32 2.29 -9.53 -3.71
C ILE A 32 3.65 -9.77 -4.37
N HIS A 33 4.00 -11.05 -4.56
CA HIS A 33 5.20 -11.47 -5.26
C HIS A 33 5.12 -11.13 -6.76
N PRO A 34 6.26 -11.02 -7.49
CA PRO A 34 7.60 -11.33 -6.98
C PRO A 34 8.27 -10.18 -6.25
N PHE A 35 9.04 -10.49 -5.23
CA PHE A 35 9.96 -9.54 -4.60
C PHE A 35 11.22 -10.28 -4.15
N GLY A 36 12.37 -9.57 -4.18
CA GLY A 36 13.69 -10.17 -4.06
C GLY A 36 14.19 -10.40 -2.63
N PHE A 37 13.34 -10.30 -1.64
CA PHE A 37 13.70 -10.52 -0.24
C PHE A 37 12.67 -11.42 0.45
N GLN A 38 13.04 -11.95 1.62
CA GLN A 38 12.13 -12.76 2.42
C GLN A 38 11.61 -11.92 3.61
N ILE A 39 10.39 -12.23 4.05
CA ILE A 39 9.78 -11.53 5.18
C ILE A 39 10.59 -11.75 6.47
N THR A 40 11.32 -12.84 6.55
CA THR A 40 12.25 -13.12 7.64
C THR A 40 13.58 -12.38 7.47
N ASP A 41 13.76 -11.64 6.37
CA ASP A 41 14.98 -10.89 6.10
C ASP A 41 15.30 -9.93 7.25
N LYS A 42 16.58 -9.85 7.61
CA LYS A 42 17.06 -9.03 8.71
C LYS A 42 16.66 -7.56 8.56
N ASN A 43 16.66 -7.03 7.34
CA ASN A 43 16.33 -5.62 7.09
C ASN A 43 14.85 -5.35 7.34
N VAL A 44 13.96 -6.26 6.94
CA VAL A 44 12.53 -6.15 7.21
C VAL A 44 12.28 -6.18 8.71
N LYS A 45 12.81 -7.18 9.39
CA LYS A 45 12.66 -7.34 10.85
C LYS A 45 13.27 -6.17 11.60
N ARG A 46 14.39 -5.64 11.13
CA ARG A 46 15.10 -4.51 11.77
C ARG A 46 14.25 -3.24 11.73
N SER A 47 13.58 -2.97 10.62
CA SER A 47 12.74 -1.78 10.47
C SER A 47 11.43 -1.88 11.27
N GLY A 48 10.89 -3.09 11.46
CA GLY A 48 9.64 -3.32 12.16
C GLY A 48 9.76 -4.21 13.40
N LEU A 49 10.95 -4.31 13.99
CA LEU A 49 11.33 -5.34 14.95
C LEU A 49 10.33 -5.59 16.08
N ASP A 50 9.93 -4.52 16.77
CA ASP A 50 9.09 -4.64 17.97
C ASP A 50 7.61 -4.85 17.63
N TYR A 51 7.23 -4.65 16.39
CA TYR A 51 5.83 -4.60 15.96
C TYR A 51 5.42 -5.77 15.08
N TRP A 52 6.40 -6.42 14.42
CA TRP A 52 6.14 -7.43 13.41
C TRP A 52 5.29 -8.59 13.91
N VAL A 53 5.49 -9.01 15.16
CA VAL A 53 4.71 -10.09 15.77
C VAL A 53 3.23 -9.77 15.92
N HIS A 54 2.88 -8.49 15.90
CA HIS A 54 1.50 -8.01 16.01
C HIS A 54 0.87 -7.72 14.65
N LEU A 55 1.65 -7.79 13.58
CA LEU A 55 1.19 -7.43 12.24
C LEU A 55 0.26 -8.51 11.68
N ASP A 56 -0.92 -8.08 11.26
CA ASP A 56 -1.82 -8.89 10.46
C ASP A 56 -1.40 -8.74 9.01
N TRP A 57 -0.77 -9.76 8.43
CA TRP A 57 -0.25 -9.69 7.08
C TRP A 57 -0.43 -11.00 6.32
N LYS A 58 -0.45 -10.88 5.00
CA LYS A 58 -0.57 -12.02 4.10
C LYS A 58 0.23 -11.76 2.84
N GLU A 59 0.81 -12.81 2.25
CA GLU A 59 1.49 -12.72 0.97
C GLU A 59 0.77 -13.56 -0.09
N TYR A 60 0.92 -13.14 -1.34
CA TYR A 60 0.28 -13.75 -2.50
C TYR A 60 1.32 -13.97 -3.59
N GLN A 61 1.19 -15.07 -4.34
CA GLN A 61 2.14 -15.40 -5.39
C GLN A 61 1.91 -14.58 -6.67
N SER A 62 0.71 -14.00 -6.82
CA SER A 62 0.37 -13.21 -8.01
C SER A 62 -0.74 -12.22 -7.71
N VAL A 63 -0.89 -11.23 -8.59
CA VAL A 63 -2.01 -10.28 -8.55
C VAL A 63 -3.35 -11.05 -8.69
N GLU A 64 -3.39 -12.05 -9.54
CA GLU A 64 -4.60 -12.84 -9.77
C GLU A 64 -5.03 -13.57 -8.49
N GLU A 65 -4.09 -14.15 -7.75
CA GLU A 65 -4.38 -14.78 -6.47
C GLU A 65 -4.94 -13.77 -5.46
N TRP A 66 -4.32 -12.61 -5.37
CA TRP A 66 -4.79 -11.55 -4.48
C TRP A 66 -6.19 -11.08 -4.84
N MET A 67 -6.48 -10.90 -6.15
CA MET A 67 -7.78 -10.41 -6.60
C MET A 67 -8.94 -11.32 -6.18
N THR A 68 -8.69 -12.62 -5.96
CA THR A 68 -9.73 -13.54 -5.49
C THR A 68 -10.23 -13.20 -4.09
N GLN A 69 -9.47 -12.41 -3.32
CA GLN A 69 -9.82 -12.03 -1.95
C GLN A 69 -10.64 -10.74 -1.88
N ILE A 70 -10.82 -10.04 -2.99
CA ILE A 70 -11.46 -8.72 -3.01
C ILE A 70 -12.95 -8.90 -3.29
N PRO A 71 -13.84 -8.53 -2.33
CA PRO A 71 -15.27 -8.68 -2.54
C PRO A 71 -15.86 -7.62 -3.49
N ASP A 72 -15.27 -6.43 -3.58
CA ASP A 72 -15.80 -5.33 -4.37
C ASP A 72 -14.65 -4.51 -4.97
N LEU A 73 -14.43 -4.65 -6.27
CA LEU A 73 -13.34 -3.95 -6.97
C LEU A 73 -13.51 -2.43 -6.95
N SER A 74 -14.70 -1.92 -6.75
CA SER A 74 -14.93 -0.47 -6.65
C SER A 74 -14.36 0.14 -5.36
N ARG A 75 -14.03 -0.71 -4.39
CA ARG A 75 -13.41 -0.28 -3.13
C ARG A 75 -11.89 -0.48 -3.11
N VAL A 76 -11.28 -0.66 -4.29
CA VAL A 76 -9.84 -0.75 -4.47
C VAL A 76 -9.34 0.57 -5.07
N PHE A 77 -8.38 1.20 -4.42
CA PHE A 77 -7.81 2.47 -4.84
C PHE A 77 -6.34 2.30 -5.16
N LEU A 78 -5.98 2.46 -6.43
CA LEU A 78 -4.60 2.35 -6.89
C LEU A 78 -3.92 3.71 -6.78
N MET A 79 -2.78 3.75 -6.11
CA MET A 79 -1.99 4.98 -6.00
C MET A 79 -1.09 5.10 -7.21
N SER A 80 -1.28 6.15 -8.00
CA SER A 80 -0.54 6.38 -9.24
C SER A 80 -0.29 7.86 -9.46
N SER A 81 0.93 8.22 -9.84
CA SER A 81 1.28 9.61 -10.18
C SER A 81 0.54 10.11 -11.41
N HIS A 82 -0.01 9.21 -12.24
CA HIS A 82 -0.76 9.56 -13.44
C HIS A 82 -2.27 9.73 -13.20
N ALA A 83 -2.74 9.47 -12.00
CA ALA A 83 -4.15 9.66 -11.65
C ALA A 83 -4.51 11.14 -11.67
N GLN A 84 -5.78 11.43 -11.93
CA GLN A 84 -6.26 12.81 -11.95
C GLN A 84 -6.85 13.23 -10.61
N LYS A 85 -7.48 12.29 -9.91
CA LYS A 85 -8.10 12.55 -8.61
C LYS A 85 -7.07 12.48 -7.50
N SER A 86 -7.04 13.52 -6.64
CA SER A 86 -6.23 13.50 -5.42
C SER A 86 -6.86 12.59 -4.37
N TYR A 87 -6.01 11.95 -3.56
CA TYR A 87 -6.52 11.17 -2.44
C TYR A 87 -7.27 12.02 -1.41
N TYR A 88 -7.02 13.32 -1.37
CA TYR A 88 -7.78 14.25 -0.53
C TYR A 88 -9.28 14.31 -0.88
N GLU A 89 -9.59 14.04 -2.15
CA GLU A 89 -10.97 14.10 -2.65
C GLU A 89 -11.72 12.79 -2.46
N ASN A 90 -11.04 11.75 -2.05
CA ASN A 90 -11.64 10.42 -1.93
C ASN A 90 -12.36 10.26 -0.59
N GLN A 91 -13.48 9.56 -0.63
CA GLN A 91 -14.23 9.18 0.57
C GLN A 91 -13.91 7.73 0.89
N PHE A 92 -13.01 7.53 1.85
CA PHE A 92 -12.62 6.19 2.28
C PHE A 92 -13.65 5.58 3.20
N GLN A 93 -13.78 4.25 3.13
CA GLN A 93 -14.66 3.46 3.97
C GLN A 93 -13.86 2.35 4.65
N ASP A 94 -14.37 1.87 5.77
CA ASP A 94 -13.76 0.72 6.43
C ASP A 94 -13.77 -0.48 5.48
N GLY A 95 -12.67 -1.21 5.44
CA GLY A 95 -12.50 -2.34 4.52
C GLY A 95 -11.91 -1.98 3.16
N ASP A 96 -11.66 -0.70 2.88
CA ASP A 96 -11.07 -0.29 1.61
C ASP A 96 -9.65 -0.84 1.42
N TRP A 97 -9.31 -1.03 0.16
CA TRP A 97 -8.00 -1.51 -0.29
C TRP A 97 -7.24 -0.34 -0.91
N ILE A 98 -6.04 -0.06 -0.38
CA ILE A 98 -5.16 1.00 -0.89
C ILE A 98 -3.89 0.34 -1.41
N VAL A 99 -3.62 0.49 -2.70
CA VAL A 99 -2.60 -0.28 -3.42
C VAL A 99 -1.46 0.61 -3.87
N PHE A 100 -0.25 0.20 -3.53
CA PHE A 100 0.98 0.90 -3.92
C PHE A 100 1.83 -0.01 -4.79
N GLY A 101 2.51 0.59 -5.77
CA GLY A 101 3.44 -0.12 -6.65
C GLY A 101 4.85 -0.17 -6.09
N LYS A 102 5.76 -0.76 -6.85
CA LYS A 102 7.16 -0.85 -6.47
C LYS A 102 7.84 0.52 -6.51
N GLU A 103 8.92 0.64 -5.75
CA GLU A 103 9.58 1.91 -5.51
C GLU A 103 10.14 2.56 -6.78
N SER A 104 10.66 1.76 -7.71
CA SER A 104 11.34 2.28 -8.90
C SER A 104 10.40 2.86 -9.95
N VAL A 105 9.27 2.19 -10.24
CA VAL A 105 8.41 2.55 -11.38
C VAL A 105 6.91 2.58 -11.05
N GLY A 106 6.52 2.26 -9.82
CA GLY A 106 5.11 2.24 -9.42
C GLY A 106 4.35 1.06 -10.02
N LEU A 107 3.06 1.27 -10.25
CA LEU A 107 2.17 0.25 -10.78
C LEU A 107 2.27 0.16 -12.31
N SER A 108 2.23 -1.06 -12.85
CA SER A 108 2.27 -1.28 -14.29
C SER A 108 0.94 -0.89 -14.94
N GLN A 109 0.98 -0.63 -16.25
CA GLN A 109 -0.25 -0.34 -17.03
C GLN A 109 -1.22 -1.51 -16.96
N GLU A 110 -0.73 -2.74 -16.97
CA GLU A 110 -1.55 -3.93 -16.86
C GLU A 110 -2.38 -3.92 -15.57
N ILE A 111 -1.75 -3.57 -14.45
CA ILE A 111 -2.44 -3.50 -13.16
C ILE A 111 -3.41 -2.32 -13.14
N LEU A 112 -2.99 -1.16 -13.64
CA LEU A 112 -3.84 0.03 -13.67
C LEU A 112 -5.14 -0.21 -14.43
N GLN A 113 -5.10 -1.03 -15.48
CA GLN A 113 -6.29 -1.34 -16.28
C GLN A 113 -7.26 -2.30 -15.61
N LYS A 114 -6.84 -2.99 -14.54
CA LYS A 114 -7.68 -3.97 -13.85
C LYS A 114 -8.65 -3.34 -12.85
N PHE A 115 -8.44 -2.09 -12.46
CA PHE A 115 -9.23 -1.43 -11.42
C PHE A 115 -9.67 -0.04 -11.86
N PRO A 116 -10.91 0.37 -11.55
CA PRO A 116 -11.43 1.66 -12.03
C PRO A 116 -10.96 2.89 -11.25
N ASN A 117 -10.54 2.73 -9.99
CA ASN A 117 -10.27 3.88 -9.13
C ASN A 117 -8.78 4.10 -8.91
N HIS A 118 -8.29 5.25 -9.37
CA HIS A 118 -6.90 5.66 -9.23
C HIS A 118 -6.84 7.00 -8.50
N LEU A 119 -5.87 7.12 -7.59
CA LEU A 119 -5.66 8.34 -6.80
C LEU A 119 -4.19 8.76 -6.88
N LYS A 120 -3.94 10.05 -6.79
CA LYS A 120 -2.58 10.58 -6.70
C LYS A 120 -2.36 11.29 -5.38
N ILE A 121 -1.09 11.39 -5.01
CA ILE A 121 -0.64 12.25 -3.92
C ILE A 121 -0.11 13.53 -4.58
N PRO A 122 -0.71 14.71 -4.32
CA PRO A 122 -0.16 15.97 -4.85
C PRO A 122 1.29 16.16 -4.39
N ILE A 123 2.15 16.55 -5.32
CA ILE A 123 3.57 16.69 -5.07
C ILE A 123 4.13 17.84 -5.90
N SER A 124 5.09 18.57 -5.35
CA SER A 124 5.82 19.61 -6.05
C SER A 124 6.55 19.05 -7.27
N PRO A 125 6.60 19.78 -8.39
CA PRO A 125 7.37 19.33 -9.57
C PRO A 125 8.87 19.25 -9.32
N LEU A 126 9.35 19.78 -8.20
CA LEU A 126 10.78 19.72 -7.84
C LEU A 126 11.18 18.36 -7.27
N VAL A 127 10.22 17.53 -6.95
CA VAL A 127 10.45 16.19 -6.39
C VAL A 127 9.77 15.16 -7.28
N ARG A 128 10.47 14.12 -7.66
CA ARG A 128 9.96 13.09 -8.57
C ARG A 128 8.87 12.23 -7.92
N SER A 129 9.12 11.80 -6.70
CA SER A 129 8.19 10.94 -5.95
C SER A 129 8.54 10.98 -4.47
N TYR A 130 7.60 10.58 -3.63
CA TYR A 130 7.88 10.36 -2.21
C TYR A 130 8.44 8.95 -2.00
N ASN A 131 9.24 8.80 -0.95
CA ASN A 131 9.56 7.48 -0.43
C ASN A 131 8.27 6.68 -0.21
N LEU A 132 8.28 5.39 -0.52
CA LEU A 132 7.07 4.56 -0.48
C LEU A 132 6.41 4.54 0.91
N ALA A 133 7.20 4.40 1.97
CA ALA A 133 6.65 4.40 3.33
C ALA A 133 6.01 5.74 3.69
N ASN A 134 6.61 6.85 3.23
CA ASN A 134 6.03 8.18 3.43
C ASN A 134 4.72 8.33 2.66
N ALA A 135 4.67 7.85 1.42
CA ALA A 135 3.45 7.86 0.62
C ALA A 135 2.32 7.09 1.31
N CYS A 136 2.64 5.91 1.84
CA CYS A 136 1.68 5.11 2.62
C CYS A 136 1.17 5.88 3.83
N ALA A 137 2.06 6.56 4.56
CA ALA A 137 1.68 7.32 5.75
C ALA A 137 0.72 8.45 5.42
N PHE A 138 0.95 9.18 4.31
CA PHE A 138 0.03 10.22 3.87
C PHE A 138 -1.38 9.69 3.65
N VAL A 139 -1.50 8.63 2.87
CA VAL A 139 -2.82 8.13 2.45
C VAL A 139 -3.53 7.41 3.60
N ILE A 140 -2.83 6.58 4.34
CA ILE A 140 -3.41 5.88 5.50
C ILE A 140 -3.84 6.89 6.56
N GLY A 141 -3.03 7.92 6.80
CA GLY A 141 -3.36 8.98 7.76
C GLY A 141 -4.68 9.67 7.42
N GLU A 142 -4.87 10.04 6.15
CA GLU A 142 -6.11 10.67 5.71
C GLU A 142 -7.30 9.70 5.80
N ALA A 143 -7.12 8.47 5.36
CA ALA A 143 -8.18 7.47 5.44
C ALA A 143 -8.62 7.24 6.90
N LYS A 144 -7.66 7.11 7.81
CA LYS A 144 -7.96 6.95 9.24
C LYS A 144 -8.66 8.17 9.81
N ARG A 145 -8.23 9.38 9.42
CA ARG A 145 -8.92 10.60 9.86
C ARG A 145 -10.41 10.57 9.50
N GLN A 146 -10.72 10.11 8.29
CA GLN A 146 -12.11 10.01 7.84
C GLN A 146 -12.90 8.94 8.60
N LEU A 147 -12.25 7.86 9.04
CA LEU A 147 -12.92 6.73 9.69
C LEU A 147 -13.10 6.91 11.20
N ILE A 148 -12.37 7.81 11.82
CA ILE A 148 -12.51 8.13 13.25
C ILE A 148 -13.76 8.98 13.42
N LYS A 149 -14.66 8.48 14.28
CA LYS A 149 -15.90 9.17 14.59
C LYS A 149 -15.86 9.78 15.98
#